data_4ffbdfcfafb350f02ccabf3120d27a60
#
_entry.id   4ffbdfcfafb350f02ccabf3120d27a60
#
_cell.length_a   1.000
_cell.length_b   1.000
_cell.length_c   1.000
_cell.angle_alpha   90.00
_cell.angle_beta   90.00
_cell.angle_gamma   90.00
#
_symmetry.space_group_name_H-M   'P 1'
#
loop_
_entity.id
_entity.type
_entity.pdbx_description
1 polymer ?
#
loop_
_entity_poly.entity_id
_entity_poly.type
_entity_poly.pdbx_seq_one_letter_code
_entity_poly.pdbx_strand_id
1 'polypeptide(L)'
;MSEVKRLCCELEFKYYTFLKQVMLDLDLVDKDYLWLISDIEAYPRKAETQELLNRNTHLLLTTKELVEILEKDDFQWIWAVFSAIPSKYQKEAILKYDLPYVENFEEGKYNPHLDEPKLQHPYAEFELYAVDSSYMFMITDNEEMISKFKKCYPKYIEK
;
A
#
# COMPACT_ATOMS: atom_id res chain seq x y z
N MET A 1 -17.00 10.20 14.00
CA MET A 1 -15.72 9.66 13.50
C MET A 1 -15.96 8.29 12.88
N SER A 2 -15.34 8.07 11.73
CA SER A 2 -15.45 6.76 11.08
C SER A 2 -14.55 5.73 11.77
N GLU A 3 -15.03 4.51 11.83
CA GLU A 3 -14.27 3.39 12.35
C GLU A 3 -13.20 2.98 11.36
N VAL A 4 -12.00 2.68 11.85
CA VAL A 4 -10.93 2.12 11.02
C VAL A 4 -11.28 0.69 10.66
N LYS A 5 -11.24 0.36 9.36
CA LYS A 5 -11.63 -0.95 8.83
C LYS A 5 -10.49 -1.60 8.06
N ARG A 6 -10.48 -2.93 8.10
CA ARG A 6 -9.63 -3.75 7.24
C ARG A 6 -10.52 -4.41 6.19
N LEU A 7 -10.29 -4.09 4.92
CA LEU A 7 -11.03 -4.64 3.80
C LEU A 7 -10.07 -5.50 2.95
N CYS A 8 -10.35 -6.79 2.89
CA CYS A 8 -9.53 -7.74 2.16
C CYS A 8 -10.18 -8.10 0.83
N CYS A 9 -9.38 -8.24 -0.22
CA CYS A 9 -9.84 -8.77 -1.49
C CYS A 9 -8.84 -9.78 -2.04
N GLU A 10 -9.36 -10.86 -2.57
CA GLU A 10 -8.61 -11.69 -3.51
C GLU A 10 -8.83 -11.03 -4.85
N LEU A 11 -7.75 -10.55 -5.45
CA LEU A 11 -7.83 -9.90 -6.75
C LEU A 11 -8.12 -10.96 -7.80
N GLU A 12 -9.25 -10.86 -8.49
CA GLU A 12 -9.64 -11.77 -9.57
C GLU A 12 -8.86 -11.47 -10.86
N PHE A 13 -7.61 -11.03 -10.73
CA PHE A 13 -6.76 -10.75 -11.86
C PHE A 13 -5.90 -11.97 -12.17
N LYS A 14 -5.48 -12.04 -13.41
CA LYS A 14 -4.49 -13.01 -13.86
C LYS A 14 -3.20 -12.91 -13.03
N TYR A 15 -2.95 -11.76 -12.43
CA TYR A 15 -1.76 -11.47 -11.62
C TYR A 15 -2.18 -10.74 -10.35
N TYR A 16 -1.97 -11.37 -9.21
CA TYR A 16 -2.25 -10.77 -7.90
C TYR A 16 -1.18 -9.74 -7.51
N THR A 17 -1.55 -8.79 -6.68
CA THR A 17 -0.64 -7.78 -6.10
C THR A 17 0.11 -6.93 -7.13
N PHE A 18 -0.49 -6.68 -8.28
CA PHE A 18 0.00 -5.69 -9.25
C PHE A 18 -0.58 -4.32 -8.90
N LEU A 19 0.27 -3.48 -8.34
CA LEU A 19 -0.16 -2.18 -7.81
C LEU A 19 -0.77 -1.27 -8.87
N LYS A 20 -0.27 -1.32 -10.10
CA LYS A 20 -0.79 -0.48 -11.19
C LYS A 20 -2.30 -0.67 -11.37
N GLN A 21 -2.76 -1.92 -11.39
CA GLN A 21 -4.19 -2.21 -11.56
C GLN A 21 -5.01 -1.71 -10.37
N VAL A 22 -4.49 -1.90 -9.16
CA VAL A 22 -5.17 -1.41 -7.95
C VAL A 22 -5.29 0.11 -7.96
N MET A 23 -4.25 0.82 -8.39
CA MET A 23 -4.29 2.28 -8.48
C MET A 23 -5.30 2.76 -9.53
N LEU A 24 -5.43 2.04 -10.65
CA LEU A 24 -6.45 2.36 -11.66
C LEU A 24 -7.85 2.10 -11.12
N ASP A 25 -8.05 0.95 -10.49
CA ASP A 25 -9.36 0.56 -9.95
C ASP A 25 -9.86 1.53 -8.89
N LEU A 26 -8.99 1.95 -7.99
CA LEU A 26 -9.32 2.86 -6.89
C LEU A 26 -9.20 4.35 -7.27
N ASP A 27 -8.95 4.65 -8.54
CA ASP A 27 -8.84 6.03 -9.05
C ASP A 27 -7.78 6.84 -8.32
N LEU A 28 -6.58 6.28 -8.19
CA LEU A 28 -5.47 6.88 -7.43
C LEU A 28 -4.37 7.50 -8.28
N VAL A 29 -4.40 7.29 -9.60
CA VAL A 29 -3.28 7.66 -10.50
C VAL A 29 -3.03 9.17 -10.60
N ASP A 30 -4.02 9.98 -10.28
CA ASP A 30 -3.94 11.45 -10.30
C ASP A 30 -4.15 12.10 -8.92
N LYS A 31 -4.20 11.30 -7.85
CA LYS A 31 -4.36 11.81 -6.49
C LYS A 31 -3.03 12.31 -5.92
N ASP A 32 -3.08 13.41 -5.21
CA ASP A 32 -1.90 14.11 -4.71
C ASP A 32 -1.44 13.53 -3.36
N TYR A 33 -0.68 12.44 -3.41
CA TYR A 33 -0.12 11.78 -2.24
C TYR A 33 1.40 11.71 -2.32
N LEU A 34 2.01 11.59 -1.15
CA LEU A 34 3.33 10.99 -0.99
C LEU A 34 3.10 9.54 -0.56
N TRP A 35 3.66 8.62 -1.30
CA TRP A 35 3.53 7.19 -1.03
C TRP A 35 4.76 6.71 -0.27
N LEU A 36 4.57 6.35 0.99
CA LEU A 36 5.60 5.66 1.76
C LEU A 36 5.42 4.16 1.53
N ILE A 37 6.42 3.56 0.90
CA ILE A 37 6.40 2.12 0.59
C ILE A 37 7.46 1.45 1.45
N SER A 38 7.07 0.47 2.25
CA SER A 38 7.93 -0.16 3.25
C SER A 38 7.69 -1.66 3.34
N ASP A 39 8.59 -2.35 4.04
CA ASP A 39 8.58 -3.82 4.20
C ASP A 39 8.47 -4.52 2.84
N ILE A 40 9.35 -4.13 1.91
CA ILE A 40 9.26 -4.48 0.49
C ILE A 40 9.95 -5.81 0.19
N GLU A 41 9.20 -6.72 -0.44
CA GLU A 41 9.75 -7.84 -1.17
C GLU A 41 9.07 -7.89 -2.53
N ALA A 42 9.84 -7.68 -3.60
CA ALA A 42 9.33 -7.63 -4.96
C ALA A 42 10.45 -7.95 -5.94
N TYR A 43 10.09 -8.43 -7.12
CA TYR A 43 11.05 -8.78 -8.16
C TYR A 43 10.71 -8.06 -9.46
N PRO A 44 11.09 -6.78 -9.58
CA PRO A 44 10.90 -6.02 -10.81
C PRO A 44 11.67 -6.64 -11.98
N ARG A 45 11.19 -6.41 -13.19
CA ARG A 45 11.82 -6.92 -14.41
C ARG A 45 12.94 -6.03 -14.94
N LYS A 46 12.80 -4.72 -14.73
CA LYS A 46 13.79 -3.75 -15.19
C LYS A 46 14.94 -3.61 -14.22
N ALA A 47 16.17 -3.58 -14.73
CA ALA A 47 17.37 -3.46 -13.89
C ALA A 47 17.35 -2.18 -13.06
N GLU A 48 16.90 -1.07 -13.62
CA GLU A 48 16.80 0.20 -12.91
C GLU A 48 15.82 0.18 -11.74
N THR A 49 14.71 -0.54 -11.90
CA THR A 49 13.72 -0.72 -10.82
C THR A 49 14.25 -1.66 -9.75
N GLN A 50 14.91 -2.74 -10.16
CA GLN A 50 15.58 -3.66 -9.22
C GLN A 50 16.60 -2.91 -8.36
N GLU A 51 17.41 -2.06 -8.98
CA GLU A 51 18.40 -1.26 -8.27
C GLU A 51 17.76 -0.30 -7.28
N LEU A 52 16.68 0.37 -7.68
CA LEU A 52 15.94 1.27 -6.81
C LEU A 52 15.43 0.57 -5.54
N LEU A 53 14.84 -0.61 -5.69
CA LEU A 53 14.33 -1.38 -4.56
C LEU A 53 15.44 -1.97 -3.70
N ASN A 54 16.52 -2.43 -4.30
CA ASN A 54 17.64 -3.04 -3.57
C ASN A 54 18.48 -2.02 -2.79
N ARG A 55 18.53 -0.78 -3.26
CA ARG A 55 19.31 0.29 -2.64
C ARG A 55 18.65 0.86 -1.40
N ASN A 56 17.34 0.75 -1.29
CA ASN A 56 16.54 1.42 -0.28
C ASN A 56 15.79 0.43 0.60
N THR A 57 15.68 0.74 1.90
CA THR A 57 14.84 -0.02 2.83
C THR A 57 13.37 0.38 2.71
N HIS A 58 13.12 1.55 2.16
CA HIS A 58 11.79 2.10 1.92
C HIS A 58 11.87 3.10 0.78
N LEU A 59 10.71 3.42 0.20
CA LEU A 59 10.59 4.45 -0.82
C LEU A 59 9.60 5.51 -0.35
N LEU A 60 9.85 6.75 -0.74
CA LEU A 60 8.94 7.86 -0.50
C LEU A 60 8.78 8.63 -1.82
N LEU A 61 7.69 8.37 -2.51
CA LEU A 61 7.46 8.82 -3.89
C LEU A 61 6.18 9.62 -4.00
N THR A 62 6.18 10.62 -4.89
CA THR A 62 4.90 11.23 -5.31
C THR A 62 4.10 10.23 -6.12
N THR A 63 2.80 10.46 -6.25
CA THR A 63 1.94 9.63 -7.11
C THR A 63 2.50 9.59 -8.54
N LYS A 64 2.91 10.73 -9.06
CA LYS A 64 3.48 10.82 -10.41
C LYS A 64 4.72 9.95 -10.58
N GLU A 65 5.65 10.02 -9.62
CA GLU A 65 6.86 9.19 -9.65
C GLU A 65 6.53 7.69 -9.60
N LEU A 66 5.59 7.32 -8.72
CA LEU A 66 5.15 5.92 -8.59
C LEU A 66 4.50 5.42 -9.89
N VAL A 67 3.59 6.21 -10.46
CA VAL A 67 2.92 5.85 -11.73
C VAL A 67 3.94 5.69 -12.86
N GLU A 68 4.91 6.57 -12.95
CA GLU A 68 5.98 6.47 -13.97
C GLU A 68 6.76 5.17 -13.85
N ILE A 69 7.10 4.75 -12.62
CA ILE A 69 7.78 3.47 -12.39
C ILE A 69 6.90 2.30 -12.84
N LEU A 70 5.62 2.31 -12.46
CA LEU A 70 4.70 1.22 -12.77
C LEU A 70 4.35 1.13 -14.26
N GLU A 71 4.37 2.25 -14.98
CA GLU A 71 4.18 2.26 -16.43
C GLU A 71 5.36 1.65 -17.18
N LYS A 72 6.57 1.84 -16.66
CA LYS A 72 7.78 1.26 -17.24
C LYS A 72 7.97 -0.21 -16.88
N ASP A 73 7.57 -0.57 -15.68
CA ASP A 73 7.79 -1.92 -15.14
C ASP A 73 6.63 -2.29 -14.22
N ASP A 74 5.62 -2.96 -14.80
CA ASP A 74 4.48 -3.47 -14.04
C ASP A 74 4.84 -4.85 -13.48
N PHE A 75 5.12 -4.90 -12.20
CA PHE A 75 5.59 -6.12 -11.53
C PHE A 75 4.75 -6.46 -10.31
N GLN A 76 4.87 -7.69 -9.88
CA GLN A 76 4.16 -8.20 -8.71
C GLN A 76 4.94 -7.88 -7.43
N TRP A 77 4.23 -7.36 -6.44
CA TRP A 77 4.76 -7.16 -5.09
C TRP A 77 4.41 -8.41 -4.27
N ILE A 78 5.41 -9.03 -3.68
CA ILE A 78 5.20 -10.18 -2.82
C ILE A 78 4.72 -9.70 -1.44
N TRP A 79 5.47 -8.77 -0.85
CA TRP A 79 5.12 -8.10 0.38
C TRP A 79 5.41 -6.60 0.24
N ALA A 80 4.50 -5.79 0.69
CA ALA A 80 4.72 -4.35 0.81
C ALA A 80 3.59 -3.68 1.57
N VAL A 81 3.90 -2.54 2.19
CA VAL A 81 2.91 -1.60 2.70
C VAL A 81 3.01 -0.31 1.90
N PHE A 82 1.88 0.14 1.37
CA PHE A 82 1.76 1.39 0.63
C PHE A 82 0.94 2.37 1.44
N SER A 83 1.59 3.29 2.15
CA SER A 83 0.91 4.29 2.98
C SER A 83 0.68 5.56 2.16
N ALA A 84 -0.58 5.94 1.96
CA ALA A 84 -0.94 7.13 1.21
C ALA A 84 -1.02 8.33 2.15
N ILE A 85 -0.03 9.20 2.05
CA ILE A 85 0.14 10.35 2.93
C ILE A 85 -0.14 11.63 2.15
N PRO A 86 -1.01 12.53 2.66
CA PRO A 86 -1.25 13.81 1.98
C PRO A 86 0.06 14.57 1.70
N SER A 87 0.18 15.13 0.50
CA SER A 87 1.41 15.78 0.04
C SER A 87 1.81 17.04 0.82
N LYS A 88 0.89 17.55 1.67
CA LYS A 88 1.19 18.69 2.55
C LYS A 88 2.24 18.40 3.61
N TYR A 89 2.50 17.13 3.93
CA TYR A 89 3.48 16.76 4.95
C TYR A 89 4.89 16.74 4.38
N GLN A 90 5.86 17.19 5.19
CA GLN A 90 7.26 17.19 4.83
C GLN A 90 7.84 15.77 4.93
N LYS A 91 8.73 15.41 4.01
CA LYS A 91 9.39 14.10 4.01
C LYS A 91 10.08 13.81 5.35
N GLU A 92 10.76 14.79 5.92
CA GLU A 92 11.45 14.66 7.20
C GLU A 92 10.49 14.33 8.34
N ALA A 93 9.31 14.95 8.35
CA ALA A 93 8.28 14.68 9.36
C ALA A 93 7.71 13.27 9.21
N ILE A 94 7.50 12.82 7.97
CA ILE A 94 7.01 11.48 7.67
C ILE A 94 7.99 10.42 8.20
N LEU A 95 9.28 10.60 7.94
CA LEU A 95 10.33 9.64 8.28
C LEU A 95 10.73 9.64 9.76
N LYS A 96 10.14 10.49 10.59
CA LYS A 96 10.31 10.44 12.04
C LYS A 96 9.59 9.29 12.70
N TYR A 97 8.59 8.73 12.04
CA TYR A 97 7.78 7.63 12.57
C TYR A 97 8.33 6.30 12.10
N ASP A 98 8.05 5.24 12.86
CA ASP A 98 8.43 3.89 12.48
C ASP A 98 7.81 3.50 11.15
N LEU A 99 8.55 2.74 10.34
CA LEU A 99 8.07 2.27 9.05
C LEU A 99 6.97 1.23 9.24
N PRO A 100 5.85 1.35 8.54
CA PRO A 100 4.83 0.30 8.52
C PRO A 100 5.38 -1.03 8.02
N TYR A 101 4.79 -2.12 8.49
CA TYR A 101 5.24 -3.47 8.14
C TYR A 101 4.04 -4.41 7.90
N VAL A 102 4.29 -5.49 7.19
CA VAL A 102 3.28 -6.49 6.86
C VAL A 102 3.80 -7.92 7.08
N GLU A 103 5.06 -8.19 6.75
CA GLU A 103 5.71 -9.49 6.98
C GLU A 103 6.60 -9.48 8.21
N ASN A 104 7.45 -8.48 8.31
CA ASN A 104 8.52 -8.41 9.33
C ASN A 104 8.04 -7.74 10.60
N PHE A 105 7.20 -8.42 11.37
CA PHE A 105 6.76 -7.93 12.67
C PHE A 105 7.20 -8.86 13.79
N GLU A 106 7.50 -8.25 14.93
CA GLU A 106 7.96 -8.96 16.11
C GLU A 106 6.79 -9.49 16.95
N GLU A 107 6.99 -10.63 17.59
CA GLU A 107 6.02 -11.18 18.53
C GLU A 107 5.70 -10.17 19.64
N GLY A 108 4.42 -10.01 19.94
CA GLY A 108 3.95 -9.05 20.94
C GLY A 108 3.74 -7.63 20.42
N LYS A 109 4.10 -7.36 19.17
CA LYS A 109 3.83 -6.09 18.49
C LYS A 109 2.52 -6.16 17.70
N TYR A 110 2.10 -5.02 17.16
CA TYR A 110 0.90 -4.96 16.34
C TYR A 110 0.99 -5.92 15.15
N ASN A 111 -0.05 -6.75 14.99
CA ASN A 111 -0.18 -7.64 13.85
C ASN A 111 -1.19 -7.04 12.86
N PRO A 112 -0.72 -6.54 11.70
CA PRO A 112 -1.62 -5.88 10.75
C PRO A 112 -2.66 -6.81 10.11
N HIS A 113 -2.47 -8.12 10.22
CA HIS A 113 -3.39 -9.12 9.66
C HIS A 113 -4.54 -9.46 10.59
N LEU A 114 -4.31 -9.48 11.90
CA LEU A 114 -5.22 -10.07 12.88
C LEU A 114 -5.72 -9.13 13.96
N ASP A 115 -4.91 -8.14 14.36
CA ASP A 115 -5.28 -7.24 15.45
C ASP A 115 -6.32 -6.21 15.00
N GLU A 116 -6.91 -5.52 15.96
CA GLU A 116 -7.82 -4.41 15.65
C GLU A 116 -7.18 -3.49 14.63
N PRO A 117 -7.85 -3.21 13.49
CA PRO A 117 -7.22 -2.45 12.43
C PRO A 117 -6.87 -1.03 12.86
N LYS A 118 -5.66 -0.62 12.54
CA LYS A 118 -5.19 0.74 12.73
C LYS A 118 -4.25 1.14 11.61
N LEU A 119 -4.21 2.42 11.30
CA LEU A 119 -3.21 2.98 10.40
C LEU A 119 -1.88 2.99 11.14
N GLN A 120 -0.85 2.37 10.56
CA GLN A 120 0.47 2.30 11.19
C GLN A 120 1.18 3.64 11.15
N HIS A 121 1.06 4.37 10.03
CA HIS A 121 1.62 5.72 9.95
C HIS A 121 0.55 6.74 10.32
N PRO A 122 0.85 7.66 11.26
CA PRO A 122 -0.17 8.62 11.76
C PRO A 122 -0.66 9.62 10.70
N TYR A 123 0.10 9.84 9.62
CA TYR A 123 -0.30 10.77 8.56
C TYR A 123 -1.00 10.09 7.39
N ALA A 124 -1.07 8.76 7.37
CA ALA A 124 -1.70 8.04 6.26
C ALA A 124 -3.22 8.20 6.29
N GLU A 125 -3.81 8.45 5.13
CA GLU A 125 -5.27 8.40 4.95
C GLU A 125 -5.75 6.97 4.79
N PHE A 126 -4.95 6.15 4.14
CA PHE A 126 -5.19 4.71 4.03
C PHE A 126 -3.86 4.01 3.78
N GLU A 127 -3.85 2.71 4.04
CA GLU A 127 -2.69 1.87 3.77
C GLU A 127 -3.14 0.63 3.01
N LEU A 128 -2.44 0.35 1.90
CA LEU A 128 -2.62 -0.86 1.11
C LEU A 128 -1.52 -1.85 1.47
N TYR A 129 -1.87 -3.10 1.60
CA TYR A 129 -0.97 -4.18 1.98
C TYR A 129 -0.95 -5.26 0.92
N ALA A 130 0.22 -5.58 0.38
CA ALA A 130 0.42 -6.75 -0.49
C ALA A 130 0.87 -7.92 0.38
N VAL A 131 0.17 -9.05 0.26
CA VAL A 131 0.37 -10.20 1.15
C VAL A 131 0.70 -11.45 0.34
N ASP A 132 1.94 -11.88 0.44
CA ASP A 132 2.45 -13.17 -0.08
C ASP A 132 2.05 -13.43 -1.54
N SER A 133 2.06 -12.42 -2.38
CA SER A 133 1.65 -12.49 -3.79
C SER A 133 0.19 -12.94 -4.00
N SER A 134 -0.59 -13.12 -2.95
CA SER A 134 -1.89 -13.80 -3.02
C SER A 134 -3.08 -12.86 -2.93
N TYR A 135 -3.00 -11.84 -2.09
CA TYR A 135 -4.11 -10.91 -1.92
C TYR A 135 -3.63 -9.55 -1.44
N MET A 136 -4.54 -8.59 -1.46
CA MET A 136 -4.31 -7.27 -0.88
C MET A 136 -5.40 -6.97 0.14
N PHE A 137 -5.05 -6.16 1.15
CA PHE A 137 -6.06 -5.56 1.99
C PHE A 137 -5.79 -4.08 2.18
N MET A 138 -6.82 -3.35 2.54
CA MET A 138 -6.74 -1.91 2.81
C MET A 138 -7.17 -1.66 4.25
N ILE A 139 -6.43 -0.82 4.95
CA ILE A 139 -6.82 -0.29 6.25
C ILE A 139 -7.10 1.20 6.11
N THR A 140 -8.27 1.64 6.52
CA THR A 140 -8.66 3.04 6.44
C THR A 140 -9.90 3.33 7.30
N ASP A 141 -10.06 4.59 7.68
CA ASP A 141 -11.30 5.13 8.23
C ASP A 141 -11.96 6.12 7.26
N ASN A 142 -11.40 6.29 6.06
CA ASN A 142 -11.92 7.20 5.05
C ASN A 142 -13.11 6.57 4.33
N GLU A 143 -14.29 7.13 4.53
CA GLU A 143 -15.55 6.59 3.98
C GLU A 143 -15.56 6.54 2.45
N GLU A 144 -14.94 7.51 1.78
CA GLU A 144 -14.85 7.53 0.33
C GLU A 144 -14.01 6.35 -0.18
N MET A 145 -12.88 6.08 0.46
CA MET A 145 -12.01 4.95 0.11
C MET A 145 -12.69 3.62 0.40
N ILE A 146 -13.40 3.51 1.51
CA ILE A 146 -14.17 2.31 1.85
C ILE A 146 -15.21 2.03 0.75
N SER A 147 -15.95 3.05 0.33
CA SER A 147 -16.96 2.93 -0.72
C SER A 147 -16.36 2.52 -2.05
N LYS A 148 -15.24 3.13 -2.43
CA LYS A 148 -14.52 2.78 -3.67
C LYS A 148 -14.05 1.33 -3.65
N PHE A 149 -13.47 0.90 -2.54
CA PHE A 149 -12.97 -0.47 -2.40
C PHE A 149 -14.11 -1.49 -2.54
N LYS A 150 -15.21 -1.28 -1.85
CA LYS A 150 -16.39 -2.15 -1.91
C LYS A 150 -16.99 -2.22 -3.31
N LYS A 151 -17.00 -1.11 -4.02
CA LYS A 151 -17.52 -1.04 -5.38
C LYS A 151 -16.63 -1.76 -6.38
N CYS A 152 -15.31 -1.59 -6.26
CA CYS A 152 -14.33 -2.21 -7.16
C CYS A 152 -14.17 -3.71 -6.89
N TYR A 153 -14.31 -4.12 -5.62
CA TYR A 153 -14.09 -5.49 -5.20
C TYR A 153 -15.33 -6.01 -4.44
N PRO A 154 -16.43 -6.33 -5.18
CA PRO A 154 -17.70 -6.72 -4.53
C PRO A 154 -17.62 -7.99 -3.67
N LYS A 155 -16.59 -8.81 -3.89
CA LYS A 155 -16.34 -10.03 -3.08
C LYS A 155 -15.39 -9.80 -1.92
N TYR A 156 -15.26 -8.54 -1.49
CA TYR A 156 -14.40 -8.21 -0.35
C TYR A 156 -14.83 -8.90 0.94
N ILE A 157 -13.87 -9.07 1.84
CA ILE A 157 -14.12 -9.56 3.20
C ILE A 157 -13.68 -8.46 4.16
N GLU A 158 -14.59 -8.06 5.04
CA GLU A 158 -14.29 -7.13 6.12
C GLU A 158 -13.89 -7.91 7.36
N LYS A 159 -12.73 -7.59 7.90
CA LYS A 159 -12.19 -8.27 9.08
C LYS A 159 -11.95 -7.33 10.24
#